data_70e9cb3d2a5f8d9e2b5f9012bc2c3ec8
#
_entry.id   70e9cb3d2a5f8d9e2b5f9012bc2c3ec8
#
_cell.length_a   1.000
_cell.length_b   1.000
_cell.length_c   1.000
_cell.angle_alpha   90.00
_cell.angle_beta   90.00
_cell.angle_gamma   90.00
#
_symmetry.space_group_name_H-M   'P 1'
#
loop_
_entity.id
_entity.type
_entity.pdbx_description
1 polymer ?
#
loop_
_entity_poly.entity_id
_entity_poly.type
_entity_poly.pdbx_seq_one_letter_code
_entity_poly.pdbx_strand_id
1 'polypeptide(L)'
;MTDISITKDATTLLKAMHKTYKRRRRDGLPRREAVIIGDPSDIQQEIMSQWSLEDIEDACWELEDAGLQECLPGDDSIQAAMLSNEGITYAEGRFVGAMKSIWSLLKELLPFIPSMP
;
A
#
# COMPACT_ATOMS: atom_id res chain seq x y z
N MET A 1 -8.79 13.21 15.40
CA MET A 1 -8.35 12.30 14.34
C MET A 1 -7.21 11.42 14.86
N THR A 2 -7.37 10.13 14.75
CA THR A 2 -6.40 9.20 15.29
C THR A 2 -5.29 9.00 14.27
N ASP A 3 -4.05 9.25 14.67
CA ASP A 3 -2.92 8.96 13.82
C ASP A 3 -2.74 7.45 13.74
N ILE A 4 -2.64 6.95 12.53
CA ILE A 4 -2.37 5.53 12.31
C ILE A 4 -0.86 5.33 12.42
N SER A 5 -0.48 4.48 13.35
CA SER A 5 0.93 4.16 13.56
C SER A 5 1.18 2.71 13.19
N ILE A 6 1.99 2.50 12.18
CA ILE A 6 2.35 1.16 11.73
C ILE A 6 3.87 1.07 11.59
N THR A 7 4.38 -0.15 11.69
CA THR A 7 5.82 -0.39 11.59
C THR A 7 6.32 -0.10 10.18
N LYS A 8 7.62 -0.01 10.06
CA LYS A 8 8.27 0.14 8.76
C LYS A 8 7.95 -1.03 7.84
N ASP A 9 7.93 -2.24 8.40
CA ASP A 9 7.60 -3.43 7.62
C ASP A 9 6.18 -3.36 7.07
N ALA A 10 5.22 -3.00 7.92
CA ALA A 10 3.84 -2.87 7.46
C ALA A 10 3.69 -1.77 6.42
N THR A 11 4.41 -0.67 6.59
CA THR A 11 4.41 0.42 5.61
C THR A 11 4.96 -0.05 4.28
N THR A 12 6.05 -0.83 4.29
CA THR A 12 6.65 -1.36 3.08
C THR A 12 5.69 -2.28 2.34
N LEU A 13 5.03 -3.17 3.08
CA LEU A 13 4.04 -4.07 2.50
C LEU A 13 2.86 -3.31 1.91
N LEU A 14 2.32 -2.35 2.66
CA LEU A 14 1.20 -1.54 2.19
C LEU A 14 1.55 -0.81 0.90
N LYS A 15 2.75 -0.25 0.85
CA LYS A 15 3.23 0.46 -0.34
C LYS A 15 3.28 -0.48 -1.54
N ALA A 16 3.77 -1.69 -1.35
CA ALA A 16 3.85 -2.68 -2.42
C ALA A 16 2.47 -3.12 -2.89
N MET A 17 1.56 -3.34 -1.96
CA MET A 17 0.18 -3.71 -2.27
C MET A 17 -0.54 -2.59 -3.03
N HIS A 18 -0.34 -1.35 -2.61
CA HIS A 18 -0.94 -0.19 -3.26
C HIS A 18 -0.41 -0.02 -4.69
N LYS A 19 0.87 -0.26 -4.89
CA LYS A 19 1.48 -0.23 -6.22
C LYS A 19 0.84 -1.28 -7.14
N THR A 20 0.64 -2.47 -6.63
CA THR A 20 -0.02 -3.56 -7.37
C THR A 20 -1.46 -3.19 -7.69
N TYR A 21 -2.17 -2.63 -6.72
CA TYR A 21 -3.54 -2.15 -6.92
C TYR A 21 -3.60 -1.10 -8.04
N LYS A 22 -2.73 -0.11 -8.02
CA LYS A 22 -2.73 0.94 -9.03
C LYS A 22 -2.45 0.38 -10.42
N ARG A 23 -1.50 -0.57 -10.51
CA ARG A 23 -1.19 -1.20 -11.80
C ARG A 23 -2.40 -1.93 -12.35
N ARG A 24 -3.09 -2.69 -11.50
CA ARG A 24 -4.29 -3.44 -11.91
C ARG A 24 -5.40 -2.51 -12.36
N ARG A 25 -5.59 -1.40 -11.67
CA ARG A 25 -6.58 -0.39 -12.07
C ARG A 25 -6.25 0.18 -13.44
N ARG A 26 -4.99 0.48 -13.66
CA ARG A 26 -4.53 1.00 -14.95
C ARG A 26 -4.74 -0.01 -16.07
N ASP A 27 -4.61 -1.29 -15.75
CA ASP A 27 -4.82 -2.37 -16.72
C ASP A 27 -6.30 -2.71 -16.94
N GLY A 28 -7.19 -2.00 -16.28
CA GLY A 28 -8.61 -2.13 -16.51
C GLY A 28 -9.37 -2.99 -15.52
N LEU A 29 -8.71 -3.54 -14.50
CA LEU A 29 -9.41 -4.33 -13.50
C LEU A 29 -10.34 -3.46 -12.67
N PRO A 30 -11.57 -3.91 -12.40
CA PRO A 30 -12.44 -3.17 -11.50
C PRO A 30 -11.85 -3.14 -10.09
N ARG A 31 -12.18 -2.10 -9.34
CA ARG A 31 -11.67 -1.90 -7.99
C ARG A 31 -11.87 -3.12 -7.10
N ARG A 32 -13.04 -3.75 -7.21
CA ARG A 32 -13.39 -4.91 -6.41
C ARG A 32 -12.39 -6.06 -6.57
N GLU A 33 -11.87 -6.22 -7.76
CA GLU A 33 -10.88 -7.26 -8.05
C GLU A 33 -9.46 -6.78 -7.80
N ALA A 34 -9.19 -5.53 -8.09
CA ALA A 34 -7.85 -4.97 -7.95
C ALA A 34 -7.38 -4.94 -6.51
N VAL A 35 -8.29 -4.86 -5.54
CA VAL A 35 -7.92 -4.81 -4.12
C VAL A 35 -7.52 -6.18 -3.55
N ILE A 36 -7.88 -7.28 -4.21
CA ILE A 36 -7.55 -8.62 -3.73
C ILE A 36 -6.12 -8.93 -4.09
N ILE A 37 -5.23 -8.90 -3.11
CA ILE A 37 -3.81 -9.11 -3.37
C ILE A 37 -3.47 -10.60 -3.42
N GLY A 38 -4.02 -11.39 -2.49
CA GLY A 38 -3.81 -12.82 -2.46
C GLY A 38 -3.38 -13.30 -1.07
N ASP A 39 -2.97 -14.55 -0.99
CA ASP A 39 -2.47 -15.10 0.28
C ASP A 39 -1.00 -14.75 0.46
N PRO A 40 -0.42 -15.00 1.66
CA PRO A 40 0.98 -14.66 1.90
C PRO A 40 1.95 -15.29 0.91
N SER A 41 1.65 -16.49 0.42
CA SER A 41 2.51 -17.15 -0.57
C SER A 41 2.48 -16.40 -1.90
N ASP A 42 1.30 -15.95 -2.33
CA ASP A 42 1.16 -15.12 -3.53
C ASP A 42 1.94 -13.82 -3.38
N ILE A 43 1.80 -13.19 -2.21
CA ILE A 43 2.49 -11.94 -1.92
C ILE A 43 4.00 -12.14 -1.98
N GLN A 44 4.49 -13.22 -1.37
CA GLN A 44 5.91 -13.53 -1.39
C GLN A 44 6.42 -13.71 -2.82
N GLN A 45 5.72 -14.49 -3.61
CA GLN A 45 6.18 -14.82 -4.96
C GLN A 45 6.11 -13.62 -5.91
N GLU A 46 5.09 -12.81 -5.79
CA GLU A 46 4.83 -11.78 -6.79
C GLU A 46 5.28 -10.38 -6.38
N ILE A 47 5.34 -10.10 -5.08
CA ILE A 47 5.52 -8.73 -4.59
C ILE A 47 6.71 -8.59 -3.66
N MET A 48 6.84 -9.52 -2.69
CA MET A 48 7.81 -9.42 -1.60
C MET A 48 8.74 -10.62 -1.58
N SER A 49 9.42 -10.86 -2.68
CA SER A 49 10.23 -12.09 -2.87
C SER A 49 11.38 -12.23 -1.89
N GLN A 50 11.80 -11.12 -1.25
CA GLN A 50 12.91 -11.14 -0.30
C GLN A 50 12.46 -11.39 1.14
N TRP A 51 11.16 -11.45 1.37
CA TRP A 51 10.61 -11.58 2.72
C TRP A 51 10.20 -13.02 3.01
N SER A 52 10.30 -13.41 4.28
CA SER A 52 9.76 -14.70 4.72
C SER A 52 8.23 -14.64 4.79
N LEU A 53 7.60 -15.79 4.69
CA LEU A 53 6.14 -15.88 4.84
C LEU A 53 5.70 -15.34 6.19
N GLU A 54 6.47 -15.62 7.23
CA GLU A 54 6.14 -15.18 8.58
C GLU A 54 6.11 -13.68 8.69
N ASP A 55 7.09 -13.01 8.11
CA ASP A 55 7.15 -11.55 8.13
C ASP A 55 5.99 -10.95 7.33
N ILE A 56 5.62 -11.57 6.22
CA ILE A 56 4.49 -11.12 5.42
C ILE A 56 3.20 -11.27 6.21
N GLU A 57 3.00 -12.41 6.87
CA GLU A 57 1.81 -12.63 7.69
C GLU A 57 1.71 -11.63 8.84
N ASP A 58 2.81 -11.41 9.54
CA ASP A 58 2.83 -10.45 10.65
C ASP A 58 2.46 -9.05 10.17
N ALA A 59 3.02 -8.64 9.04
CA ALA A 59 2.70 -7.33 8.48
C ALA A 59 1.24 -7.25 8.03
N CYS A 60 0.71 -8.33 7.47
CA CYS A 60 -0.70 -8.39 7.07
C CYS A 60 -1.62 -8.22 8.27
N TRP A 61 -1.35 -8.93 9.37
CA TRP A 61 -2.17 -8.80 10.57
C TRP A 61 -2.05 -7.41 11.18
N GLU A 62 -0.87 -6.83 11.15
CA GLU A 62 -0.68 -5.47 11.63
C GLU A 62 -1.52 -4.48 10.82
N LEU A 63 -1.51 -4.62 9.49
CA LEU A 63 -2.32 -3.76 8.64
C LEU A 63 -3.81 -3.96 8.87
N GLU A 64 -4.24 -5.19 9.13
CA GLU A 64 -5.64 -5.44 9.46
C GLU A 64 -6.02 -4.76 10.78
N ASP A 65 -5.17 -4.89 11.80
CA ASP A 65 -5.42 -4.25 13.08
C ASP A 65 -5.54 -2.74 12.96
N ALA A 66 -4.81 -2.16 12.03
CA ALA A 66 -4.87 -0.73 11.77
C ALA A 66 -6.04 -0.33 10.86
N GLY A 67 -6.81 -1.30 10.36
CA GLY A 67 -7.94 -1.02 9.49
C GLY A 67 -7.57 -0.73 8.04
N LEU A 68 -6.31 -0.98 7.66
CA LEU A 68 -5.81 -0.65 6.33
C LEU A 68 -5.92 -1.82 5.36
N GLN A 69 -6.26 -2.99 5.86
CA GLN A 69 -6.33 -4.21 5.09
C GLN A 69 -7.36 -5.13 5.73
N GLU A 70 -7.98 -5.99 4.94
CA GLU A 70 -8.85 -7.04 5.41
C GLU A 70 -8.21 -8.38 5.09
N CYS A 71 -8.09 -9.23 6.10
CA CYS A 71 -7.51 -10.55 5.92
C CYS A 71 -8.60 -11.60 6.11
N LEU A 72 -8.86 -12.38 5.07
CA LEU A 72 -9.77 -13.51 5.20
C LEU A 72 -9.00 -14.64 5.86
N PRO A 73 -9.50 -15.16 7.00
CA PRO A 73 -8.79 -16.23 7.68
C PRO A 73 -8.93 -17.55 6.92
N GLY A 74 -7.83 -18.29 6.87
CA GLY A 74 -7.81 -19.65 6.36
C GLY A 74 -7.62 -20.64 7.51
N ASP A 75 -7.38 -21.91 7.18
CA ASP A 75 -7.22 -22.93 8.20
C ASP A 75 -5.99 -22.73 9.06
N ASP A 76 -4.88 -22.37 8.44
CA ASP A 76 -3.60 -22.19 9.14
C ASP A 76 -3.04 -20.78 9.05
N SER A 77 -3.65 -19.94 8.25
CA SER A 77 -3.10 -18.62 7.98
C SER A 77 -4.14 -17.75 7.30
N ILE A 78 -3.67 -16.74 6.57
CA ILE A 78 -4.51 -15.83 5.82
C ILE A 78 -4.83 -16.45 4.47
N GLN A 79 -6.10 -16.58 4.13
CA GLN A 79 -6.51 -17.08 2.84
C GLN A 79 -6.37 -16.03 1.75
N ALA A 80 -6.69 -14.78 2.07
CA ALA A 80 -6.53 -13.68 1.13
C ALA A 80 -6.38 -12.37 1.91
N ALA A 81 -5.46 -11.54 1.46
CA ALA A 81 -5.28 -10.19 1.97
C ALA A 81 -5.83 -9.21 0.94
N MET A 82 -6.65 -8.27 1.41
CA MET A 82 -7.30 -7.29 0.55
C MET A 82 -7.10 -5.89 1.11
N LEU A 83 -6.83 -4.93 0.23
CA LEU A 83 -6.76 -3.53 0.65
C LEU A 83 -8.14 -3.04 1.04
N SER A 84 -8.25 -2.41 2.19
CA SER A 84 -9.49 -1.74 2.58
C SER A 84 -9.55 -0.36 1.92
N ASN A 85 -10.72 0.26 1.96
CA ASN A 85 -10.86 1.64 1.48
C ASN A 85 -9.94 2.58 2.25
N GLU A 86 -9.86 2.36 3.57
CA GLU A 86 -8.99 3.14 4.43
C GLU A 86 -7.52 2.93 4.08
N GLY A 87 -7.15 1.69 3.71
CA GLY A 87 -5.80 1.38 3.28
C GLY A 87 -5.42 2.11 2.00
N ILE A 88 -6.33 2.13 1.03
CA ILE A 88 -6.12 2.85 -0.22
C ILE A 88 -5.97 4.35 0.06
N THR A 89 -6.88 4.91 0.83
CA THR A 89 -6.89 6.33 1.16
C THR A 89 -5.62 6.72 1.93
N TYR A 90 -5.24 5.90 2.90
CA TYR A 90 -4.03 6.15 3.68
C TYR A 90 -2.79 6.14 2.79
N ALA A 91 -2.68 5.14 1.93
CA ALA A 91 -1.54 5.02 1.02
C ALA A 91 -1.48 6.21 0.07
N GLU A 92 -2.63 6.59 -0.50
CA GLU A 92 -2.70 7.74 -1.39
C GLU A 92 -2.29 9.03 -0.69
N GLY A 93 -2.82 9.25 0.50
CA GLY A 93 -2.51 10.46 1.26
C GLY A 93 -1.05 10.52 1.69
N ARG A 94 -0.52 9.41 2.19
CA ARG A 94 0.84 9.38 2.69
C ARG A 94 1.88 9.49 1.56
N PHE A 95 1.71 8.71 0.50
CA PHE A 95 2.71 8.67 -0.56
C PHE A 95 2.59 9.86 -1.52
N VAL A 96 1.39 10.24 -1.86
CA VAL A 96 1.16 11.42 -2.69
C VAL A 96 1.52 12.69 -1.92
N GLY A 97 1.22 12.71 -0.61
CA GLY A 97 1.59 13.82 0.25
C GLY A 97 3.08 14.08 0.26
N ALA A 98 3.88 13.00 0.34
CA ALA A 98 5.33 13.12 0.27
C ALA A 98 5.78 13.71 -1.06
N MET A 99 5.18 13.27 -2.17
CA MET A 99 5.50 13.82 -3.49
C MET A 99 5.12 15.27 -3.60
N LYS A 100 3.98 15.67 -3.06
CA LYS A 100 3.56 17.06 -3.06
C LYS A 100 4.53 17.95 -2.29
N SER A 101 5.04 17.46 -1.17
CA SER A 101 6.02 18.20 -0.37
C SER A 101 7.31 18.41 -1.15
N ILE A 102 7.78 17.38 -1.82
CA ILE A 102 9.00 17.49 -2.65
C ILE A 102 8.77 18.47 -3.78
N TRP A 103 7.61 18.40 -4.41
CA TRP A 103 7.26 19.30 -5.51
C TRP A 103 7.19 20.74 -5.05
N SER A 104 6.63 21.00 -3.87
CA SER A 104 6.59 22.32 -3.28
C SER A 104 7.98 22.88 -3.02
N LEU A 105 8.87 22.04 -2.50
CA LEU A 105 10.26 22.42 -2.28
C LEU A 105 10.96 22.77 -3.58
N LEU A 106 10.73 21.97 -4.61
CA LEU A 106 11.32 22.24 -5.93
C LEU A 106 10.84 23.55 -6.49
N LYS A 107 9.57 23.88 -6.30
CA LYS A 107 9.03 25.17 -6.75
C LYS A 107 9.69 26.34 -6.04
N GLU A 108 9.98 26.20 -4.75
CA GLU A 108 10.63 27.25 -3.98
C GLU A 108 12.11 27.40 -4.37
N LEU A 109 12.76 26.27 -4.66
CA LEU A 109 14.18 26.27 -5.01
C LEU A 109 14.42 26.73 -6.44
N LEU A 110 13.40 26.73 -7.28
CA LEU A 110 13.52 27.09 -8.68
C LEU A 110 12.56 28.23 -9.04
N PRO A 111 12.71 29.39 -8.38
CA PRO A 111 11.81 30.52 -8.63
C PRO A 111 11.91 31.06 -10.05
N PHE A 112 12.94 30.67 -10.79
CA PHE A 112 13.18 31.15 -12.14
C PHE A 112 12.65 30.26 -13.23
N ILE A 113 12.03 29.15 -12.87
CA ILE A 113 11.37 28.39 -13.90
C ILE A 113 10.15 29.19 -14.31
N PRO A 114 10.18 29.76 -15.52
CA PRO A 114 9.01 30.53 -15.97
C PRO A 114 7.82 29.59 -15.91
N SER A 115 6.69 30.16 -15.54
CA SER A 115 5.46 29.43 -15.42
C SER A 115 5.40 28.34 -16.47
N MET A 116 5.52 27.12 -16.02
CA MET A 116 5.28 26.01 -16.91
C MET A 116 3.83 26.09 -17.35
N PRO A 117 3.61 26.23 -18.62
CA PRO A 117 2.24 26.25 -19.11
C PRO A 117 1.54 24.96 -18.81
#